data_81ab5a2c779d48aa32a6c5c62b0e7ce6
#
_entry.id   81ab5a2c779d48aa32a6c5c62b0e7ce6
#
_cell.length_a   1.000
_cell.length_b   1.000
_cell.length_c   1.000
_cell.angle_alpha   90.00
_cell.angle_beta   90.00
_cell.angle_gamma   90.00
#
_symmetry.space_group_name_H-M   'P 1'
#
loop_
_entity.id
_entity.type
_entity.pdbx_description
1 polymer ?
#
loop_
_entity_poly.entity_id
_entity_poly.type
_entity_poly.pdbx_seq_one_letter_code
_entity_poly.pdbx_strand_id
1 'polypeptide(L)'
;MPLSRADGKLDTVHEVDVRDPTQIQEFVSHSWYEYPDETVGYHPWDGVTEPKFELGPNAKGSKTNIEQIDEGAKYSWLKAPRWRGNAMEVGPLARYLVAYARGDEEIKAQVDGLLTELELPVTALFSTLGRTAARGLESSWQAHKMREVFDEMMANLKRGDMATANMEKFDPATWETDVKG
;
A
#
# COMPACT_ATOMS: atom_id res chain seq x y z
N MET A 1 3.35 -3.82 -7.76
CA MET A 1 4.00 -4.80 -8.64
C MET A 1 5.18 -5.40 -7.91
N PRO A 2 5.25 -6.72 -7.74
CA PRO A 2 6.43 -7.34 -7.15
C PRO A 2 7.60 -7.33 -8.12
N LEU A 3 8.79 -7.17 -7.54
CA LEU A 3 10.06 -7.34 -8.22
C LEU A 3 10.73 -8.58 -7.65
N SER A 4 11.23 -9.43 -8.50
CA SER A 4 12.14 -10.49 -8.06
C SER A 4 13.56 -9.94 -8.00
N ARG A 5 14.34 -10.49 -7.09
CA ARG A 5 15.74 -10.15 -6.88
C ARG A 5 16.56 -11.39 -7.13
N ALA A 6 17.03 -11.56 -8.35
CA ALA A 6 18.03 -12.56 -8.65
C ALA A 6 19.36 -11.86 -8.95
N ASP A 7 20.45 -12.38 -8.41
CA ASP A 7 21.84 -11.98 -8.70
C ASP A 7 22.14 -10.46 -8.54
N GLY A 8 21.45 -9.80 -7.62
CA GLY A 8 21.66 -8.37 -7.34
C GLY A 8 21.17 -7.41 -8.40
N LYS A 9 20.41 -7.89 -9.39
CA LYS A 9 19.73 -7.07 -10.38
C LYS A 9 18.29 -6.87 -10.00
N LEU A 10 17.72 -5.74 -10.45
CA LEU A 10 16.29 -5.55 -10.45
C LEU A 10 15.74 -6.27 -11.67
N ASP A 11 15.14 -7.42 -11.40
CA ASP A 11 14.60 -8.28 -12.43
C ASP A 11 13.22 -7.87 -12.93
N THR A 12 12.48 -8.83 -13.40
CA THR A 12 11.20 -8.68 -14.02
C THR A 12 10.16 -8.03 -13.11
N VAL A 13 9.48 -7.02 -13.61
CA VAL A 13 8.28 -6.46 -12.99
C VAL A 13 7.10 -7.37 -13.33
N HIS A 14 6.46 -7.90 -12.31
CA HIS A 14 5.28 -8.75 -12.48
C HIS A 14 3.99 -7.93 -12.37
N GLU A 15 3.06 -8.19 -13.24
CA GLU A 15 1.69 -7.71 -13.06
C GLU A 15 1.02 -8.48 -11.91
N VAL A 16 0.20 -7.76 -11.15
CA VAL A 16 -0.61 -8.32 -10.07
C VAL A 16 -2.06 -8.20 -10.49
N ASP A 17 -2.74 -9.32 -10.59
CA ASP A 17 -4.19 -9.32 -10.68
C ASP A 17 -4.75 -9.19 -9.25
N VAL A 18 -5.26 -8.00 -8.94
CA VAL A 18 -5.84 -7.70 -7.62
C VAL A 18 -7.15 -8.44 -7.35
N ARG A 19 -7.75 -9.05 -8.38
CA ARG A 19 -8.99 -9.82 -8.26
C ARG A 19 -8.73 -11.32 -8.07
N ASP A 20 -7.49 -11.75 -8.26
CA ASP A 20 -7.11 -13.16 -8.12
C ASP A 20 -6.86 -13.51 -6.65
N PRO A 21 -7.73 -14.30 -6.00
CA PRO A 21 -7.58 -14.66 -4.60
C PRO A 21 -6.36 -15.53 -4.31
N THR A 22 -5.71 -16.08 -5.34
CA THR A 22 -4.46 -16.81 -5.17
C THR A 22 -3.25 -15.90 -5.12
N GLN A 23 -3.37 -14.66 -5.58
CA GLN A 23 -2.29 -13.69 -5.59
C GLN A 23 -2.30 -12.77 -4.37
N ILE A 24 -3.48 -12.29 -3.96
CA ILE A 24 -3.63 -11.37 -2.84
C ILE A 24 -4.37 -12.06 -1.70
N GLN A 25 -3.75 -12.08 -0.54
CA GLN A 25 -4.30 -12.66 0.67
C GLN A 25 -3.99 -11.80 1.88
N GLU A 26 -4.90 -11.76 2.84
CA GLU A 26 -4.73 -11.14 4.15
C GLU A 26 -4.80 -12.20 5.24
N PHE A 27 -3.94 -12.09 6.24
CA PHE A 27 -3.88 -12.98 7.39
C PHE A 27 -4.18 -12.21 8.67
N VAL A 28 -4.88 -12.84 9.61
CA VAL A 28 -5.27 -12.24 10.88
C VAL A 28 -4.72 -13.00 12.10
N SER A 29 -3.78 -13.91 11.92
CA SER A 29 -3.21 -14.71 13.03
C SER A 29 -2.70 -13.86 14.21
N HIS A 30 -2.35 -12.59 13.98
CA HIS A 30 -1.88 -11.63 15.00
C HIS A 30 -2.83 -10.45 15.22
N SER A 31 -4.02 -10.48 14.59
CA SER A 31 -4.94 -9.36 14.57
C SER A 31 -6.23 -9.71 15.30
N TRP A 32 -6.86 -8.70 15.90
CA TRP A 32 -8.14 -8.84 16.59
C TRP A 32 -9.34 -8.83 15.64
N TYR A 33 -9.20 -9.50 14.49
CA TYR A 33 -10.30 -9.72 13.55
C TYR A 33 -10.75 -11.18 13.57
N GLU A 34 -12.02 -11.38 13.27
CA GLU A 34 -12.62 -12.71 13.20
C GLU A 34 -12.45 -13.26 11.78
N TYR A 35 -11.89 -14.47 11.67
CA TYR A 35 -11.84 -15.24 10.44
C TYR A 35 -12.37 -16.66 10.72
N PRO A 36 -13.05 -17.28 9.74
CA PRO A 36 -13.51 -18.67 9.90
C PRO A 36 -12.37 -19.66 10.20
N ASP A 37 -11.20 -19.40 9.59
CA ASP A 37 -9.96 -20.10 9.89
C ASP A 37 -8.82 -19.08 9.90
N GLU A 38 -8.29 -18.77 11.07
CA GLU A 38 -7.23 -17.79 11.26
C GLU A 38 -5.86 -18.25 10.75
N THR A 39 -5.72 -19.52 10.39
CA THR A 39 -4.48 -20.08 9.82
C THR A 39 -4.39 -19.91 8.31
N VAL A 40 -5.49 -19.54 7.67
CA VAL A 40 -5.61 -19.35 6.23
C VAL A 40 -5.75 -17.87 5.88
N GLY A 41 -5.09 -17.46 4.81
CA GLY A 41 -5.28 -16.12 4.25
C GLY A 41 -6.49 -16.08 3.32
N TYR A 42 -7.27 -15.03 3.43
CA TYR A 42 -8.41 -14.77 2.56
C TYR A 42 -8.13 -13.56 1.66
N HIS A 43 -8.73 -13.56 0.49
CA HIS A 43 -8.75 -12.36 -0.33
C HIS A 43 -9.52 -11.25 0.42
N PRO A 44 -9.14 -9.95 0.32
CA PRO A 44 -9.85 -8.86 1.00
C PRO A 44 -11.37 -8.85 0.78
N TRP A 45 -11.84 -9.34 -0.36
CA TRP A 45 -13.28 -9.44 -0.65
C TRP A 45 -13.99 -10.54 0.14
N ASP A 46 -13.28 -11.58 0.55
CA ASP A 46 -13.81 -12.75 1.24
C ASP A 46 -13.42 -12.75 2.73
N GLY A 47 -12.56 -11.81 3.11
CA GLY A 47 -12.10 -11.63 4.48
C GLY A 47 -13.10 -10.83 5.30
N VAL A 48 -13.28 -11.24 6.55
CA VAL A 48 -14.12 -10.53 7.52
C VAL A 48 -13.32 -9.40 8.15
N THR A 49 -13.89 -8.19 8.19
CA THR A 49 -13.29 -7.02 8.86
C THR A 49 -14.11 -6.65 10.10
N GLU A 50 -14.47 -7.64 10.88
CA GLU A 50 -15.16 -7.47 12.14
C GLU A 50 -14.21 -7.73 13.31
N PRO A 51 -14.23 -6.86 14.35
CA PRO A 51 -13.42 -7.09 15.53
C PRO A 51 -13.86 -8.36 16.24
N LYS A 52 -12.88 -9.16 16.65
CA LYS A 52 -13.09 -10.31 17.50
C LYS A 52 -12.98 -9.89 18.96
N PHE A 53 -14.12 -9.79 19.64
CA PHE A 53 -14.18 -9.51 21.05
C PHE A 53 -14.48 -10.79 21.82
N GLU A 54 -13.80 -10.97 22.95
CA GLU A 54 -14.12 -12.02 23.91
C GLU A 54 -14.86 -11.42 25.11
N LEU A 55 -15.75 -12.23 25.70
CA LEU A 55 -16.40 -11.84 26.93
C LEU A 55 -15.37 -11.87 28.07
N GLY A 56 -15.14 -10.74 28.70
CA GLY A 56 -14.23 -10.64 29.81
C GLY A 56 -14.67 -11.51 31.03
N PRO A 57 -13.73 -11.82 31.92
CA PRO A 57 -13.97 -12.70 33.08
C PRO A 57 -15.09 -12.20 34.00
N ASN A 58 -15.47 -10.94 33.93
CA ASN A 58 -16.55 -10.34 34.71
C ASN A 58 -17.92 -10.37 34.02
N ALA A 59 -18.00 -10.91 32.80
CA ALA A 59 -19.24 -10.94 32.03
C ALA A 59 -20.29 -11.93 32.54
N LYS A 60 -19.91 -12.95 33.32
CA LYS A 60 -20.84 -13.90 33.92
C LYS A 60 -21.61 -13.23 35.06
N GLY A 61 -22.84 -12.83 34.77
CA GLY A 61 -23.76 -12.30 35.77
C GLY A 61 -23.79 -10.79 35.94
N SER A 62 -23.01 -10.05 35.18
CA SER A 62 -23.10 -8.58 35.09
C SER A 62 -24.19 -8.17 34.09
N LYS A 63 -24.92 -7.11 34.40
CA LYS A 63 -25.90 -6.50 33.49
C LYS A 63 -25.22 -5.76 32.34
N THR A 64 -23.90 -5.61 32.36
CA THR A 64 -23.06 -5.03 31.33
C THR A 64 -22.10 -6.08 30.82
N ASN A 65 -22.31 -6.58 29.61
CA ASN A 65 -21.32 -7.37 28.89
C ASN A 65 -20.15 -6.45 28.55
N ILE A 66 -18.99 -6.69 29.16
CA ILE A 66 -17.75 -5.99 28.78
C ILE A 66 -17.08 -6.85 27.73
N GLU A 67 -17.11 -6.38 26.51
CA GLU A 67 -16.35 -6.98 25.43
C GLU A 67 -14.87 -6.60 25.60
N GLN A 68 -14.01 -7.58 25.51
CA GLN A 68 -12.55 -7.40 25.64
C GLN A 68 -11.86 -8.05 24.46
N ILE A 69 -10.76 -7.43 24.03
CA ILE A 69 -9.87 -8.04 23.05
C ILE A 69 -8.91 -9.00 23.77
N ASP A 70 -8.51 -10.07 23.10
CA ASP A 70 -7.52 -11.02 23.60
C ASP A 70 -6.11 -10.41 23.50
N GLU A 71 -5.70 -9.70 24.55
CA GLU A 71 -4.38 -9.09 24.63
C GLU A 71 -3.25 -10.12 24.87
N GLY A 72 -3.61 -11.33 25.25
CA GLY A 72 -2.63 -12.40 25.54
C GLY A 72 -2.14 -13.11 24.27
N ALA A 73 -2.96 -13.18 23.24
CA ALA A 73 -2.66 -13.90 22.00
C ALA A 73 -2.51 -13.01 20.77
N LYS A 74 -3.17 -11.86 20.77
CA LYS A 74 -3.18 -10.92 19.65
C LYS A 74 -2.57 -9.58 20.06
N TYR A 75 -2.05 -8.80 19.09
CA TYR A 75 -1.37 -7.54 19.40
C TYR A 75 -1.61 -6.42 18.38
N SER A 76 -2.47 -6.62 17.41
CA SER A 76 -2.61 -5.67 16.30
C SER A 76 -4.03 -5.57 15.78
N TRP A 77 -4.41 -4.39 15.30
CA TRP A 77 -5.56 -4.15 14.44
C TRP A 77 -5.22 -4.20 12.96
N LEU A 78 -4.01 -4.59 12.59
CA LEU A 78 -3.55 -4.67 11.21
C LEU A 78 -3.66 -6.11 10.71
N LYS A 79 -4.22 -6.27 9.53
CA LYS A 79 -4.13 -7.52 8.77
C LYS A 79 -2.77 -7.60 8.09
N ALA A 80 -2.27 -8.80 7.88
CA ALA A 80 -0.99 -9.05 7.25
C ALA A 80 -1.18 -9.40 5.76
N PRO A 81 -1.05 -8.44 4.83
CA PRO A 81 -1.18 -8.70 3.42
C PRO A 81 0.01 -9.50 2.89
N ARG A 82 -0.28 -10.40 1.95
CA ARG A 82 0.72 -11.23 1.29
C ARG A 82 0.43 -11.30 -0.21
N TRP A 83 1.48 -11.38 -0.99
CA TRP A 83 1.41 -11.72 -2.39
C TRP A 83 1.91 -13.15 -2.59
N ARG A 84 1.02 -14.04 -3.06
CA ARG A 84 1.33 -15.48 -3.21
C ARG A 84 1.99 -16.07 -1.95
N GLY A 85 1.44 -15.74 -0.78
CA GLY A 85 1.95 -16.16 0.52
C GLY A 85 3.22 -15.46 1.02
N ASN A 86 3.82 -14.56 0.25
CA ASN A 86 5.07 -13.89 0.60
C ASN A 86 4.83 -12.48 1.14
N ALA A 87 5.62 -12.11 2.15
CA ALA A 87 5.70 -10.73 2.60
C ALA A 87 6.41 -9.89 1.53
N MET A 88 5.87 -8.70 1.26
CA MET A 88 6.37 -7.80 0.23
C MET A 88 6.78 -6.47 0.83
N GLU A 89 7.83 -5.87 0.27
CA GLU A 89 8.13 -4.47 0.54
C GLU A 89 7.03 -3.60 -0.05
N VAL A 90 6.57 -2.63 0.72
CA VAL A 90 5.56 -1.64 0.31
C VAL A 90 6.03 -0.22 0.62
N GLY A 91 5.30 0.77 0.16
CA GLY A 91 5.61 2.17 0.45
C GLY A 91 6.64 2.80 -0.49
N PRO A 92 7.35 3.85 -0.06
CA PRO A 92 8.24 4.64 -0.92
C PRO A 92 9.30 3.81 -1.64
N LEU A 93 9.99 2.92 -0.92
CA LEU A 93 11.02 2.08 -1.55
C LEU A 93 10.43 1.20 -2.67
N ALA A 94 9.28 0.57 -2.41
CA ALA A 94 8.63 -0.27 -3.42
C ALA A 94 8.23 0.53 -4.65
N ARG A 95 7.65 1.73 -4.48
CA ARG A 95 7.27 2.60 -5.59
C ARG A 95 8.48 2.99 -6.44
N TYR A 96 9.56 3.41 -5.78
CA TYR A 96 10.79 3.82 -6.48
C TYR A 96 11.46 2.65 -7.21
N LEU A 97 11.56 1.48 -6.57
CA LEU A 97 12.14 0.29 -7.20
C LEU A 97 11.32 -0.19 -8.40
N VAL A 98 10.00 -0.16 -8.29
CA VAL A 98 9.11 -0.55 -9.41
C VAL A 98 9.23 0.46 -10.56
N ALA A 99 9.19 1.77 -10.28
CA ALA A 99 9.34 2.79 -11.29
C ALA A 99 10.74 2.72 -11.96
N TYR A 100 11.79 2.54 -11.17
CA TYR A 100 13.14 2.33 -11.67
C TYR A 100 13.23 1.13 -12.62
N ALA A 101 12.70 -0.02 -12.20
CA ALA A 101 12.73 -1.24 -13.01
C ALA A 101 11.86 -1.16 -14.28
N ARG A 102 10.83 -0.32 -14.27
CA ARG A 102 10.01 -0.03 -15.46
C ARG A 102 10.67 0.95 -16.43
N GLY A 103 11.79 1.54 -16.05
CA GLY A 103 12.51 2.51 -16.86
C GLY A 103 11.91 3.92 -16.83
N ASP A 104 11.22 4.30 -15.74
CA ASP A 104 10.82 5.69 -15.55
C ASP A 104 12.06 6.57 -15.49
N GLU A 105 12.20 7.46 -16.48
CA GLU A 105 13.43 8.23 -16.70
C GLU A 105 13.72 9.19 -15.54
N GLU A 106 12.69 9.84 -14.99
CA GLU A 106 12.84 10.79 -13.90
C GLU A 106 13.26 10.11 -12.61
N ILE A 107 12.56 9.04 -12.23
CA ILE A 107 12.89 8.25 -11.02
C ILE A 107 14.24 7.56 -11.16
N LYS A 108 14.54 7.05 -12.36
CA LYS A 108 15.82 6.41 -12.63
C LYS A 108 16.98 7.40 -12.48
N ALA A 109 16.85 8.60 -13.01
CA ALA A 109 17.87 9.64 -12.86
C ALA A 109 18.11 10.03 -11.41
N GLN A 110 17.06 10.15 -10.59
CA GLN A 110 17.18 10.45 -9.16
C GLN A 110 17.89 9.33 -8.39
N VAL A 111 17.52 8.08 -8.64
CA VAL A 111 18.11 6.92 -7.98
C VAL A 111 19.58 6.72 -8.40
N ASP A 112 19.86 6.77 -9.69
CA ASP A 112 21.22 6.64 -10.23
C ASP A 112 22.12 7.79 -9.72
N GLY A 113 21.60 9.01 -9.64
CA GLY A 113 22.31 10.16 -9.09
C GLY A 113 22.69 9.92 -7.62
N LEU A 114 21.76 9.51 -6.77
CA LEU A 114 22.03 9.20 -5.35
C LEU A 114 23.06 8.07 -5.20
N LEU A 115 22.89 6.97 -5.94
CA LEU A 115 23.77 5.83 -5.83
C LEU A 115 25.19 6.15 -6.32
N THR A 116 25.30 6.99 -7.35
CA THR A 116 26.60 7.46 -7.86
C THR A 116 27.31 8.36 -6.85
N GLU A 117 26.59 9.33 -6.26
CA GLU A 117 27.15 10.24 -5.25
C GLU A 117 27.65 9.50 -4.01
N LEU A 118 26.95 8.43 -3.62
CA LEU A 118 27.30 7.64 -2.43
C LEU A 118 28.22 6.44 -2.76
N GLU A 119 28.59 6.24 -4.02
CA GLU A 119 29.38 5.10 -4.49
C GLU A 119 28.78 3.74 -4.08
N LEU A 120 27.45 3.63 -4.15
CA LEU A 120 26.71 2.44 -3.73
C LEU A 120 26.10 1.67 -4.90
N PRO A 121 26.06 0.33 -4.81
CA PRO A 121 25.31 -0.47 -5.78
C PRO A 121 23.79 -0.36 -5.52
N VAL A 122 22.99 -0.62 -6.55
CA VAL A 122 21.51 -0.61 -6.44
C VAL A 122 20.97 -1.56 -5.35
N THR A 123 21.70 -2.61 -5.03
CA THR A 123 21.34 -3.56 -3.97
C THR A 123 21.36 -2.94 -2.57
N ALA A 124 22.07 -1.82 -2.36
CA ALA A 124 22.09 -1.10 -1.09
C ALA A 124 20.73 -0.49 -0.72
N LEU A 125 19.87 -0.29 -1.71
CA LEU A 125 18.50 0.19 -1.49
C LEU A 125 17.64 -0.82 -0.69
N PHE A 126 17.98 -2.10 -0.72
CA PHE A 126 17.25 -3.14 0.05
C PHE A 126 17.69 -3.16 1.53
N SER A 127 17.61 -2.00 2.17
CA SER A 127 18.03 -1.80 3.56
C SER A 127 17.16 -0.76 4.25
N THR A 128 17.29 -0.63 5.57
CA THR A 128 16.61 0.42 6.34
C THR A 128 17.02 1.81 5.87
N LEU A 129 18.30 2.03 5.56
CA LEU A 129 18.76 3.30 5.02
C LEU A 129 18.19 3.54 3.62
N GLY A 130 18.07 2.50 2.79
CA GLY A 130 17.42 2.60 1.48
C GLY A 130 15.96 3.00 1.57
N ARG A 131 15.21 2.51 2.56
CA ARG A 131 13.83 2.97 2.83
C ARG A 131 13.78 4.44 3.20
N THR A 132 14.73 4.91 4.01
CA THR A 132 14.83 6.32 4.40
C THR A 132 15.21 7.19 3.20
N ALA A 133 16.19 6.76 2.40
CA ALA A 133 16.59 7.45 1.19
C ALA A 133 15.43 7.56 0.18
N ALA A 134 14.70 6.47 -0.06
CA ALA A 134 13.54 6.49 -0.93
C ALA A 134 12.45 7.48 -0.47
N ARG A 135 12.20 7.60 0.85
CA ARG A 135 11.30 8.63 1.38
C ARG A 135 11.80 10.04 1.11
N GLY A 136 13.11 10.27 1.27
CA GLY A 136 13.73 11.56 0.96
C GLY A 136 13.59 11.93 -0.50
N LEU A 137 13.89 10.99 -1.39
CA LEU A 137 13.74 11.17 -2.84
C LEU A 137 12.27 11.43 -3.23
N GLU A 138 11.34 10.64 -2.69
CA GLU A 138 9.91 10.82 -2.94
C GLU A 138 9.41 12.18 -2.44
N SER A 139 9.85 12.63 -1.26
CA SER A 139 9.49 13.94 -0.74
C SER A 139 10.01 15.07 -1.61
N SER A 140 11.25 14.96 -2.09
CA SER A 140 11.82 15.91 -3.03
C SER A 140 11.07 15.93 -4.36
N TRP A 141 10.78 14.77 -4.92
CA TRP A 141 10.00 14.63 -6.15
C TRP A 141 8.60 15.26 -6.01
N GLN A 142 7.91 14.98 -4.90
CA GLN A 142 6.59 15.55 -4.62
C GLN A 142 6.64 17.08 -4.53
N ALA A 143 7.67 17.64 -3.91
CA ALA A 143 7.83 19.10 -3.83
C ALA A 143 7.99 19.75 -5.20
N HIS A 144 8.74 19.12 -6.12
CA HIS A 144 8.84 19.59 -7.50
C HIS A 144 7.50 19.47 -8.25
N LYS A 145 6.81 18.34 -8.11
CA LYS A 145 5.49 18.15 -8.74
C LYS A 145 4.43 19.11 -8.20
N MET A 146 4.45 19.43 -6.91
CA MET A 146 3.58 20.47 -6.36
C MET A 146 3.78 21.82 -7.05
N ARG A 147 5.02 22.17 -7.37
CA ARG A 147 5.32 23.40 -8.09
C ARG A 147 4.79 23.37 -9.53
N GLU A 148 5.00 22.26 -10.24
CA GLU A 148 4.49 22.06 -11.61
C GLU A 148 2.96 22.17 -11.64
N VAL A 149 2.27 21.45 -10.74
CA VAL A 149 0.79 21.50 -10.62
C VAL A 149 0.29 22.89 -10.27
N PHE A 150 1.00 23.62 -9.39
CA PHE A 150 0.65 25.01 -9.09
C PHE A 150 0.77 25.90 -10.34
N ASP A 151 1.85 25.79 -11.09
CA ASP A 151 2.05 26.58 -12.30
C ASP A 151 1.01 26.25 -13.38
N GLU A 152 0.61 24.97 -13.50
CA GLU A 152 -0.47 24.52 -14.38
C GLU A 152 -1.83 25.09 -13.93
N MET A 153 -2.14 25.02 -12.65
CA MET A 153 -3.35 25.63 -12.08
C MET A 153 -3.42 27.12 -12.38
N MET A 154 -2.31 27.84 -12.20
CA MET A 154 -2.24 29.27 -12.52
C MET A 154 -2.42 29.55 -14.02
N ALA A 155 -1.92 28.66 -14.87
CA ALA A 155 -2.13 28.76 -16.31
C ALA A 155 -3.59 28.53 -16.69
N ASN A 156 -4.28 27.56 -16.05
CA ASN A 156 -5.70 27.30 -16.24
C ASN A 156 -6.55 28.52 -15.86
N LEU A 157 -6.30 29.09 -14.68
CA LEU A 157 -7.00 30.30 -14.23
C LEU A 157 -6.82 31.46 -15.21
N LYS A 158 -5.62 31.67 -15.74
CA LYS A 158 -5.33 32.71 -16.76
C LYS A 158 -6.10 32.46 -18.05
N ARG A 159 -6.39 31.23 -18.41
CA ARG A 159 -7.23 30.87 -19.56
C ARG A 159 -8.74 30.97 -19.30
N GLY A 160 -9.12 31.30 -18.10
CA GLY A 160 -10.52 31.39 -17.67
C GLY A 160 -11.13 30.03 -17.24
N ASP A 161 -10.32 29.00 -17.15
CA ASP A 161 -10.74 27.71 -16.59
C ASP A 161 -10.74 27.81 -15.07
N MET A 162 -11.94 27.96 -14.50
CA MET A 162 -12.17 28.03 -13.05
C MET A 162 -12.88 26.79 -12.51
N ALA A 163 -12.98 25.74 -13.30
CA ALA A 163 -13.64 24.52 -12.88
C ALA A 163 -12.83 23.82 -11.77
N THR A 164 -13.46 23.58 -10.62
CA THR A 164 -12.85 22.90 -9.48
C THR A 164 -13.09 21.40 -9.48
N ALA A 165 -13.95 20.92 -10.37
CA ALA A 165 -14.28 19.51 -10.53
C ALA A 165 -14.62 19.21 -11.99
N ASN A 166 -14.23 18.02 -12.46
CA ASN A 166 -14.71 17.50 -13.74
C ASN A 166 -15.99 16.69 -13.51
N MET A 167 -17.11 17.26 -13.93
CA MET A 167 -18.44 16.64 -13.79
C MET A 167 -18.95 15.97 -15.07
N GLU A 168 -18.16 15.95 -16.14
CA GLU A 168 -18.60 15.40 -17.44
C GLU A 168 -18.97 13.91 -17.37
N LYS A 169 -18.29 13.18 -16.49
CA LYS A 169 -18.52 11.74 -16.28
C LYS A 169 -19.27 11.43 -15.00
N PHE A 170 -19.75 12.47 -14.31
CA PHE A 170 -20.50 12.30 -13.07
C PHE A 170 -21.97 12.04 -13.38
N ASP A 171 -22.28 10.78 -13.65
CA ASP A 171 -23.66 10.30 -13.77
C ASP A 171 -23.89 9.10 -12.85
N PRO A 172 -24.36 9.35 -11.60
CA PRO A 172 -24.60 8.28 -10.64
C PRO A 172 -25.56 7.19 -11.12
N ALA A 173 -26.41 7.48 -12.10
CA ALA A 173 -27.35 6.49 -12.66
C ALA A 173 -26.63 5.43 -13.51
N THR A 174 -25.41 5.73 -13.96
CA THR A 174 -24.61 4.78 -14.76
C THR A 174 -23.60 3.97 -13.94
N TRP A 175 -23.51 4.24 -12.64
CA TRP A 175 -22.56 3.53 -11.80
C TRP A 175 -23.02 2.11 -11.52
N GLU A 176 -22.08 1.19 -11.56
CA GLU A 176 -22.35 -0.18 -11.12
C GLU A 176 -22.72 -0.17 -9.64
N THR A 177 -23.82 -0.82 -9.28
CA THR A 177 -24.34 -0.84 -7.91
C THR A 177 -23.80 -1.99 -7.08
N ASP A 178 -23.08 -2.91 -7.67
CA ASP A 178 -22.62 -4.15 -7.05
C ASP A 178 -21.09 -4.28 -7.14
N VAL A 179 -20.40 -3.17 -6.83
CA VAL A 179 -18.94 -3.10 -6.87
C VAL A 179 -18.38 -3.55 -5.52
N LYS A 180 -17.55 -4.59 -5.54
CA LYS A 180 -16.73 -4.98 -4.38
C LYS A 180 -15.46 -4.13 -4.36
N GLY A 181 -15.19 -3.53 -3.20
CA GLY A 181 -13.99 -2.72 -2.94
C GLY A 181 -13.03 -3.40 -1.97
#